data_7fea9a7046672c93625d5d9833d53de6
#
_entry.id   7fea9a7046672c93625d5d9833d53de6
#
_cell.length_a   1.000
_cell.length_b   1.000
_cell.length_c   1.000
_cell.angle_alpha   90.00
_cell.angle_beta   90.00
_cell.angle_gamma   90.00
#
_symmetry.space_group_name_H-M   'P 1'
#
loop_
_entity.id
_entity.type
_entity.pdbx_description
1 polymer ?
#
loop_
_entity_poly.entity_id
_entity_poly.type
_entity_poly.pdbx_seq_one_letter_code
_entity_poly.pdbx_strand_id
1 'polypeptide(L)'
;MIKNNKSNKSDSKYFNIEQFLDISNYATEERVSRRKGGSKSTAEFFTPYSIVKRMCDKIEESDWSDPTKTFCEPSFGNGQFVVYIIWNRLQHGIDWKTALETCYGVELMQDNVYETHGRIIKLFDALGIDYDEDEAMDIMLRNLICHDFFTWDFEHWRPYTEEELKQISKKKKTTGK
;
A
#
# COMPACT_ATOMS: atom_id res chain seq x y z
N MET A 1 -5.73 -31.95 21.59
CA MET A 1 -5.52 -32.41 20.19
C MET A 1 -6.18 -31.42 19.29
N ILE A 2 -5.44 -30.44 18.81
CA ILE A 2 -5.91 -29.44 17.84
C ILE A 2 -5.57 -30.01 16.46
N LYS A 3 -6.58 -30.21 15.63
CA LYS A 3 -6.41 -30.73 14.27
C LYS A 3 -5.85 -29.62 13.40
N ASN A 4 -4.59 -29.77 12.96
CA ASN A 4 -4.00 -28.95 11.89
C ASN A 4 -4.81 -29.16 10.62
N ASN A 5 -5.56 -28.14 10.22
CA ASN A 5 -6.14 -28.05 8.90
C ASN A 5 -5.01 -27.71 7.91
N LYS A 6 -4.55 -28.72 7.19
CA LYS A 6 -3.69 -28.51 6.00
C LYS A 6 -4.55 -27.83 4.95
N SER A 7 -4.41 -26.51 4.78
CA SER A 7 -4.98 -25.79 3.67
C SER A 7 -4.35 -26.27 2.35
N ASN A 8 -5.19 -26.52 1.40
CA ASN A 8 -4.90 -27.11 0.09
C ASN A 8 -3.95 -26.22 -0.72
N LYS A 9 -2.79 -26.73 -1.11
CA LYS A 9 -1.87 -26.16 -2.11
C LYS A 9 -2.45 -26.04 -3.54
N SER A 10 -3.75 -26.23 -3.75
CA SER A 10 -4.37 -26.30 -5.09
C SER A 10 -4.88 -24.96 -5.63
N ASP A 11 -5.07 -23.93 -4.81
CA ASP A 11 -5.79 -22.71 -5.20
C ASP A 11 -4.90 -21.60 -5.81
N SER A 12 -3.59 -21.63 -5.58
CA SER A 12 -2.66 -20.62 -6.13
C SER A 12 -2.57 -20.62 -7.67
N LYS A 13 -2.99 -21.71 -8.32
CA LYS A 13 -2.95 -21.86 -9.78
C LYS A 13 -4.00 -21.00 -10.51
N TYR A 14 -4.98 -20.44 -9.79
CA TYR A 14 -6.09 -19.68 -10.36
C TYR A 14 -6.18 -18.24 -9.83
N PHE A 15 -5.22 -17.77 -9.04
CA PHE A 15 -5.21 -16.40 -8.54
C PHE A 15 -5.08 -15.41 -9.70
N ASN A 16 -6.01 -14.46 -9.78
CA ASN A 16 -6.00 -13.41 -10.80
C ASN A 16 -5.87 -12.02 -10.12
N ILE A 17 -4.71 -11.40 -10.23
CA ILE A 17 -4.42 -10.09 -9.63
C ILE A 17 -5.31 -8.98 -10.21
N GLU A 18 -5.67 -9.02 -11.49
CA GLU A 18 -6.57 -8.03 -12.09
C GLU A 18 -7.94 -8.06 -11.45
N GLN A 19 -8.52 -9.26 -11.26
CA GLN A 19 -9.80 -9.43 -10.57
C GLN A 19 -9.70 -9.04 -9.09
N PHE A 20 -8.59 -9.35 -8.45
CA PHE A 20 -8.35 -8.98 -7.04
C PHE A 20 -8.26 -7.45 -6.86
N LEU A 21 -7.71 -6.73 -7.84
CA LEU A 21 -7.57 -5.28 -7.83
C LEU A 21 -8.73 -4.56 -8.52
N ASP A 22 -9.82 -5.24 -8.89
CA ASP A 22 -10.98 -4.59 -9.50
C ASP A 22 -11.61 -3.57 -8.53
N ILE A 23 -11.57 -2.31 -8.93
CA ILE A 23 -12.06 -1.17 -8.13
C ILE A 23 -13.55 -1.24 -7.85
N SER A 24 -14.33 -1.96 -8.65
CA SER A 24 -15.76 -2.15 -8.43
C SER A 24 -16.08 -2.86 -7.11
N ASN A 25 -15.16 -3.70 -6.64
CA ASN A 25 -15.27 -4.40 -5.36
C ASN A 25 -15.18 -3.47 -4.13
N TYR A 26 -14.74 -2.22 -4.33
CA TYR A 26 -14.42 -1.26 -3.24
C TYR A 26 -15.24 0.03 -3.32
N ALA A 27 -16.20 0.12 -4.24
CA ALA A 27 -17.08 1.27 -4.40
C ALA A 27 -18.24 1.22 -3.39
N THR A 28 -18.00 1.61 -2.13
CA THR A 28 -19.07 1.73 -1.12
C THR A 28 -19.86 3.03 -1.30
N GLU A 29 -21.12 3.07 -0.80
CA GLU A 29 -21.94 4.28 -0.82
C GLU A 29 -21.27 5.45 -0.11
N GLU A 30 -20.59 5.21 1.02
CA GLU A 30 -19.85 6.20 1.77
C GLU A 30 -18.73 6.82 0.94
N ARG A 31 -17.94 6.02 0.23
CA ARG A 31 -16.86 6.48 -0.65
C ARG A 31 -17.38 7.26 -1.86
N VAL A 32 -18.50 6.81 -2.43
CA VAL A 32 -19.19 7.55 -3.50
C VAL A 32 -19.67 8.91 -2.96
N SER A 33 -20.16 8.98 -1.74
CA SER A 33 -20.58 10.22 -1.07
C SER A 33 -19.39 11.16 -0.84
N ARG A 34 -18.23 10.67 -0.41
CA ARG A 34 -16.99 11.46 -0.25
C ARG A 34 -16.54 12.12 -1.55
N ARG A 35 -16.66 11.43 -2.69
CA ARG A 35 -16.36 11.99 -4.01
C ARG A 35 -17.29 13.14 -4.41
N LYS A 36 -18.53 13.11 -3.97
CA LYS A 36 -19.58 14.11 -4.33
C LYS A 36 -19.65 15.32 -3.40
N GLY A 37 -18.90 15.31 -2.30
CA GLY A 37 -19.06 16.24 -1.17
C GLY A 37 -18.56 17.69 -1.37
N GLY A 38 -18.32 18.18 -2.58
CA GLY A 38 -17.91 19.57 -2.84
C GLY A 38 -16.57 19.93 -2.19
N SER A 39 -16.47 21.13 -1.58
CA SER A 39 -15.21 21.66 -0.99
C SER A 39 -14.66 20.86 0.19
N LYS A 40 -15.41 19.89 0.71
CA LYS A 40 -14.98 18.93 1.74
C LYS A 40 -14.72 17.54 1.18
N SER A 41 -14.77 17.36 -0.15
CA SER A 41 -14.46 16.09 -0.80
C SER A 41 -12.98 15.77 -0.64
N THR A 42 -12.67 14.57 -0.21
CA THR A 42 -11.28 14.06 -0.18
C THR A 42 -10.76 13.74 -1.57
N ALA A 43 -11.57 13.94 -2.63
CA ALA A 43 -11.25 13.62 -4.04
C ALA A 43 -10.71 12.18 -4.21
N GLU A 44 -11.27 11.24 -3.43
CA GLU A 44 -10.82 9.85 -3.40
C GLU A 44 -11.15 9.13 -4.71
N PHE A 45 -10.13 8.81 -5.47
CA PHE A 45 -10.21 8.02 -6.70
C PHE A 45 -9.24 6.86 -6.65
N PHE A 46 -9.76 5.64 -6.77
CA PHE A 46 -8.91 4.46 -6.82
C PHE A 46 -8.40 4.23 -8.25
N THR A 47 -7.12 3.93 -8.35
CA THR A 47 -6.46 3.74 -9.64
C THR A 47 -6.83 2.38 -10.23
N PRO A 48 -7.40 2.30 -11.45
CA PRO A 48 -7.71 1.02 -12.10
C PRO A 48 -6.47 0.17 -12.32
N TYR A 49 -6.63 -1.16 -12.26
CA TYR A 49 -5.54 -2.12 -12.48
C TYR A 49 -4.71 -1.85 -13.73
N SER A 50 -5.35 -1.53 -14.86
CA SER A 50 -4.66 -1.24 -16.12
C SER A 50 -3.68 -0.06 -16.03
N ILE A 51 -3.98 0.93 -15.18
CA ILE A 51 -3.10 2.07 -14.92
C ILE A 51 -1.97 1.65 -13.98
N VAL A 52 -2.30 0.94 -12.88
CA VAL A 52 -1.31 0.41 -11.92
C VAL A 52 -0.27 -0.42 -12.67
N LYS A 53 -0.73 -1.41 -13.45
CA LYS A 53 0.14 -2.27 -14.25
C LYS A 53 1.03 -1.46 -15.19
N ARG A 54 0.46 -0.56 -15.99
CA ARG A 54 1.19 0.25 -16.97
C ARG A 54 2.27 1.13 -16.32
N MET A 55 2.04 1.62 -15.10
CA MET A 55 3.02 2.39 -14.36
C MET A 55 4.12 1.50 -13.81
N CYS A 56 3.76 0.38 -13.21
CA CYS A 56 4.71 -0.59 -12.66
C CYS A 56 5.55 -1.28 -13.74
N ASP A 57 5.02 -1.47 -14.95
CA ASP A 57 5.78 -2.01 -16.12
C ASP A 57 6.96 -1.10 -16.55
N LYS A 58 7.10 0.10 -15.97
CA LYS A 58 8.24 1.00 -16.21
C LYS A 58 9.39 0.82 -15.21
N ILE A 59 9.16 0.04 -14.16
CA ILE A 59 10.19 -0.32 -13.18
C ILE A 59 11.06 -1.40 -13.80
N GLU A 60 12.38 -1.27 -13.63
CA GLU A 60 13.33 -2.22 -14.16
C GLU A 60 13.08 -3.63 -13.59
N GLU A 61 13.12 -4.65 -14.44
CA GLU A 61 12.83 -6.03 -14.07
C GLU A 61 13.71 -6.52 -12.90
N SER A 62 14.98 -6.11 -12.87
CA SER A 62 15.93 -6.42 -11.80
C SER A 62 15.53 -5.86 -10.44
N ASP A 63 14.81 -4.73 -10.39
CA ASP A 63 14.39 -4.09 -9.13
C ASP A 63 13.33 -4.92 -8.41
N TRP A 64 12.52 -5.68 -9.15
CA TRP A 64 11.48 -6.54 -8.56
C TRP A 64 12.06 -7.70 -7.74
N SER A 65 13.19 -8.23 -8.17
CA SER A 65 13.90 -9.36 -7.52
C SER A 65 15.02 -8.93 -6.56
N ASP A 66 15.34 -7.64 -6.48
CA ASP A 66 16.37 -7.12 -5.57
C ASP A 66 15.79 -6.93 -4.15
N PRO A 67 16.22 -7.70 -3.14
CA PRO A 67 15.70 -7.60 -1.78
C PRO A 67 16.01 -6.28 -1.08
N THR A 68 16.94 -5.47 -1.62
CA THR A 68 17.35 -4.18 -1.03
C THR A 68 16.58 -3.00 -1.60
N LYS A 69 15.84 -3.18 -2.69
CA LYS A 69 15.04 -2.12 -3.31
C LYS A 69 13.80 -1.81 -2.48
N THR A 70 13.60 -0.54 -2.24
CA THR A 70 12.42 -0.02 -1.54
C THR A 70 11.44 0.62 -2.50
N PHE A 71 10.15 0.46 -2.22
CA PHE A 71 9.04 1.04 -2.96
C PHE A 71 8.25 1.94 -2.01
N CYS A 72 7.86 3.12 -2.47
CA CYS A 72 7.09 4.05 -1.67
C CYS A 72 5.91 4.61 -2.45
N GLU A 73 4.71 4.49 -1.88
CA GLU A 73 3.48 5.09 -2.40
C GLU A 73 3.02 6.21 -1.44
N PRO A 74 3.19 7.48 -1.82
CA PRO A 74 2.95 8.60 -0.91
C PRO A 74 1.47 8.95 -0.68
N SER A 75 0.55 8.29 -1.37
CA SER A 75 -0.91 8.43 -1.20
C SER A 75 -1.59 7.15 -1.65
N PHE A 76 -1.41 6.08 -0.86
CA PHE A 76 -1.72 4.74 -1.35
C PHE A 76 -3.22 4.41 -1.46
N GLY A 77 -4.12 5.28 -0.95
CA GLY A 77 -5.55 5.05 -0.99
C GLY A 77 -5.91 3.69 -0.37
N ASN A 78 -6.74 2.93 -1.05
CA ASN A 78 -7.07 1.57 -0.63
C ASN A 78 -6.03 0.51 -1.07
N GLY A 79 -4.80 0.93 -1.40
CA GLY A 79 -3.66 0.06 -1.62
C GLY A 79 -3.55 -0.55 -3.03
N GLN A 80 -4.09 0.06 -4.07
CA GLN A 80 -4.00 -0.48 -5.43
C GLN A 80 -2.55 -0.73 -5.87
N PHE A 81 -1.67 0.26 -5.71
CA PHE A 81 -0.25 0.11 -6.02
C PHE A 81 0.48 -0.77 -4.99
N VAL A 82 0.24 -0.56 -3.70
CA VAL A 82 0.91 -1.32 -2.63
C VAL A 82 0.68 -2.82 -2.78
N VAL A 83 -0.57 -3.23 -2.96
CA VAL A 83 -0.93 -4.65 -3.15
C VAL A 83 -0.32 -5.22 -4.43
N TYR A 84 -0.32 -4.44 -5.52
CA TYR A 84 0.32 -4.86 -6.77
C TYR A 84 1.83 -5.03 -6.62
N ILE A 85 2.50 -4.07 -5.96
CA ILE A 85 3.94 -4.11 -5.72
C ILE A 85 4.31 -5.36 -4.90
N ILE A 86 3.61 -5.59 -3.78
CA ILE A 86 3.85 -6.77 -2.93
C ILE A 86 3.62 -8.05 -3.73
N TRP A 87 2.50 -8.17 -4.45
CA TRP A 87 2.23 -9.31 -5.31
C TRP A 87 3.34 -9.54 -6.33
N ASN A 88 3.77 -8.50 -7.05
CA ASN A 88 4.78 -8.61 -8.10
C ASN A 88 6.14 -9.04 -7.54
N ARG A 89 6.54 -8.51 -6.37
CA ARG A 89 7.76 -8.94 -5.68
C ARG A 89 7.70 -10.42 -5.29
N LEU A 90 6.57 -10.90 -4.77
CA LEU A 90 6.35 -12.33 -4.49
C LEU A 90 6.49 -13.19 -5.76
N GLN A 91 6.00 -12.72 -6.92
CA GLN A 91 6.17 -13.41 -8.20
C GLN A 91 7.64 -13.48 -8.64
N HIS A 92 8.47 -12.51 -8.22
CA HIS A 92 9.91 -12.46 -8.51
C HIS A 92 10.77 -13.12 -7.43
N GLY A 93 10.16 -13.93 -6.55
CA GLY A 93 10.86 -14.76 -5.59
C GLY A 93 11.28 -14.05 -4.29
N ILE A 94 10.83 -12.82 -4.06
CA ILE A 94 10.99 -12.14 -2.78
C ILE A 94 10.03 -12.79 -1.78
N ASP A 95 10.50 -13.08 -0.58
CA ASP A 95 9.66 -13.60 0.49
C ASP A 95 8.70 -12.52 1.01
N TRP A 96 7.63 -12.94 1.69
CA TRP A 96 6.55 -12.05 2.14
C TRP A 96 7.05 -10.97 3.11
N LYS A 97 7.99 -11.32 4.00
CA LYS A 97 8.52 -10.41 5.00
C LYS A 97 9.34 -9.31 4.34
N THR A 98 10.30 -9.68 3.49
CA THR A 98 11.10 -8.72 2.72
C THR A 98 10.20 -7.85 1.82
N ALA A 99 9.18 -8.42 1.20
CA ALA A 99 8.23 -7.66 0.37
C ALA A 99 7.48 -6.58 1.18
N LEU A 100 7.11 -6.88 2.43
CA LEU A 100 6.50 -5.90 3.34
C LEU A 100 7.52 -4.90 3.89
N GLU A 101 8.69 -5.37 4.35
CA GLU A 101 9.72 -4.52 4.97
C GLU A 101 10.28 -3.46 4.03
N THR A 102 10.21 -3.70 2.72
CA THR A 102 10.71 -2.81 1.68
C THR A 102 9.60 -2.03 0.95
N CYS A 103 8.34 -2.14 1.39
CA CYS A 103 7.21 -1.41 0.86
C CYS A 103 6.71 -0.38 1.87
N TYR A 104 6.72 0.89 1.49
CA TYR A 104 6.34 2.03 2.33
C TYR A 104 5.17 2.80 1.73
N GLY A 105 4.35 3.40 2.60
CA GLY A 105 3.26 4.24 2.11
C GLY A 105 2.67 5.13 3.19
N VAL A 106 2.13 6.26 2.76
CA VAL A 106 1.40 7.21 3.60
C VAL A 106 0.00 7.40 3.02
N GLU A 107 -1.02 7.38 3.85
CA GLU A 107 -2.40 7.61 3.46
C GLU A 107 -3.10 8.46 4.52
N LEU A 108 -3.90 9.43 4.07
CA LEU A 108 -4.59 10.36 4.96
C LEU A 108 -5.77 9.72 5.70
N MET A 109 -6.46 8.80 5.03
CA MET A 109 -7.72 8.23 5.50
C MET A 109 -7.48 6.90 6.21
N GLN A 110 -7.79 6.82 7.51
CA GLN A 110 -7.56 5.64 8.34
C GLN A 110 -8.28 4.37 7.84
N ASP A 111 -9.47 4.51 7.28
CA ASP A 111 -10.23 3.39 6.72
C ASP A 111 -9.56 2.79 5.47
N ASN A 112 -8.90 3.61 4.65
CA ASN A 112 -8.09 3.16 3.53
C ASN A 112 -6.85 2.38 4.00
N VAL A 113 -6.21 2.84 5.09
CA VAL A 113 -5.07 2.13 5.70
C VAL A 113 -5.52 0.74 6.17
N TYR A 114 -6.61 0.65 6.93
CA TYR A 114 -7.13 -0.64 7.40
C TYR A 114 -7.55 -1.56 6.24
N GLU A 115 -8.17 -1.00 5.21
CA GLU A 115 -8.51 -1.79 4.03
C GLU A 115 -7.27 -2.34 3.32
N THR A 116 -6.23 -1.51 3.18
CA THR A 116 -4.97 -1.93 2.54
C THR A 116 -4.32 -3.07 3.32
N HIS A 117 -4.23 -2.96 4.66
CA HIS A 117 -3.73 -4.05 5.51
C HIS A 117 -4.55 -5.33 5.32
N GLY A 118 -5.87 -5.24 5.39
CA GLY A 118 -6.74 -6.40 5.17
C GLY A 118 -6.63 -7.00 3.76
N ARG A 119 -6.35 -6.20 2.74
CA ARG A 119 -6.12 -6.69 1.37
C ARG A 119 -4.80 -7.43 1.22
N ILE A 120 -3.75 -6.99 1.91
CA ILE A 120 -2.46 -7.69 1.93
C ILE A 120 -2.60 -9.06 2.58
N ILE A 121 -3.28 -9.15 3.71
CA ILE A 121 -3.57 -10.43 4.37
C ILE A 121 -4.36 -11.34 3.42
N LYS A 122 -5.43 -10.85 2.80
CA LYS A 122 -6.20 -11.61 1.81
C LYS A 122 -5.37 -12.05 0.60
N LEU A 123 -4.39 -11.24 0.18
CA LEU A 123 -3.47 -11.62 -0.89
C LEU A 123 -2.61 -12.81 -0.48
N PHE A 124 -2.03 -12.78 0.73
CA PHE A 124 -1.21 -13.87 1.25
C PHE A 124 -2.00 -15.17 1.37
N ASP A 125 -3.22 -15.09 1.91
CA ASP A 125 -4.13 -16.23 2.03
C ASP A 125 -4.47 -16.81 0.64
N ALA A 126 -4.83 -15.97 -0.32
CA ALA A 126 -5.18 -16.37 -1.68
C ALA A 126 -4.01 -17.00 -2.44
N LEU A 127 -2.78 -16.60 -2.14
CA LEU A 127 -1.57 -17.18 -2.72
C LEU A 127 -1.06 -18.40 -1.95
N GLY A 128 -1.65 -18.73 -0.78
CA GLY A 128 -1.21 -19.82 0.08
C GLY A 128 0.18 -19.58 0.68
N ILE A 129 0.53 -18.31 0.93
CA ILE A 129 1.77 -17.93 1.59
C ILE A 129 1.71 -18.40 3.04
N ASP A 130 2.78 -19.03 3.53
CA ASP A 130 2.97 -19.35 4.94
C ASP A 130 3.66 -18.15 5.61
N TYR A 131 2.92 -17.41 6.44
CA TYR A 131 3.36 -16.16 7.07
C TYR A 131 2.91 -16.10 8.53
N ASP A 132 3.61 -15.29 9.33
CA ASP A 132 3.19 -14.91 10.67
C ASP A 132 2.33 -13.65 10.59
N GLU A 133 1.05 -13.75 10.98
CA GLU A 133 0.08 -12.65 10.87
C GLU A 133 0.42 -11.50 11.79
N ASP A 134 0.89 -11.78 13.03
CA ASP A 134 1.28 -10.74 14.00
C ASP A 134 2.51 -9.98 13.48
N GLU A 135 3.52 -10.68 12.97
CA GLU A 135 4.71 -10.07 12.39
C GLU A 135 4.38 -9.27 11.13
N ALA A 136 3.52 -9.79 10.26
CA ALA A 136 3.08 -9.07 9.06
C ALA A 136 2.32 -7.79 9.43
N MET A 137 1.45 -7.84 10.43
CA MET A 137 0.73 -6.67 10.92
C MET A 137 1.69 -5.63 11.52
N ASP A 138 2.67 -6.05 12.33
CA ASP A 138 3.67 -5.16 12.91
C ASP A 138 4.49 -4.42 11.84
N ILE A 139 4.85 -5.10 10.74
CA ILE A 139 5.55 -4.47 9.61
C ILE A 139 4.62 -3.47 8.91
N MET A 140 3.39 -3.86 8.62
CA MET A 140 2.42 -2.99 7.95
C MET A 140 2.13 -1.73 8.76
N LEU A 141 1.96 -1.83 10.08
CA LEU A 141 1.74 -0.69 10.97
C LEU A 141 2.91 0.30 11.00
N ARG A 142 4.13 -0.15 10.75
CA ARG A 142 5.33 0.72 10.67
C ARG A 142 5.53 1.34 9.30
N ASN A 143 5.15 0.64 8.24
CA ASN A 143 5.51 1.00 6.87
C ASN A 143 4.35 1.58 6.06
N LEU A 144 3.11 1.21 6.37
CA LEU A 144 1.89 1.67 5.69
C LEU A 144 1.03 2.44 6.69
N ILE A 145 1.28 3.74 6.81
CA ILE A 145 0.84 4.55 7.93
C ILE A 145 -0.29 5.52 7.56
N CYS A 146 -1.10 5.89 8.56
CA CYS A 146 -2.08 6.96 8.45
C CYS A 146 -1.45 8.29 8.83
N HIS A 147 -1.20 9.16 7.84
CA HIS A 147 -0.67 10.50 8.09
C HIS A 147 -0.91 11.44 6.89
N ASP A 148 -0.78 12.76 7.12
CA ASP A 148 -0.77 13.73 6.03
C ASP A 148 0.59 13.73 5.33
N PHE A 149 0.60 13.41 4.03
CA PHE A 149 1.77 13.42 3.16
C PHE A 149 2.63 14.70 3.32
N PHE A 150 2.00 15.87 3.42
CA PHE A 150 2.72 17.16 3.47
C PHE A 150 3.43 17.43 4.79
N THR A 151 3.15 16.62 5.81
CA THR A 151 3.73 16.75 7.15
C THR A 151 4.55 15.52 7.56
N TRP A 152 4.81 14.61 6.61
CA TRP A 152 5.63 13.42 6.78
C TRP A 152 7.04 13.60 6.24
N ASP A 153 8.04 13.24 7.05
CA ASP A 153 9.46 13.21 6.67
C ASP A 153 9.80 11.85 6.08
N PHE A 154 9.85 11.78 4.75
CA PHE A 154 10.15 10.53 4.01
C PHE A 154 11.62 10.09 4.14
N GLU A 155 12.53 11.00 4.51
CA GLU A 155 13.95 10.67 4.71
C GLU A 155 14.17 9.90 6.03
N HIS A 156 13.47 10.33 7.11
CA HIS A 156 13.61 9.73 8.43
C HIS A 156 12.43 8.84 8.83
N TRP A 157 11.43 8.69 7.96
CA TRP A 157 10.21 7.91 8.13
C TRP A 157 9.45 8.23 9.43
N ARG A 158 9.17 9.51 9.66
CA ARG A 158 8.49 10.04 10.83
C ARG A 158 7.71 11.33 10.52
N PRO A 159 6.78 11.77 11.38
CA PRO A 159 6.23 13.11 11.26
C PRO A 159 7.31 14.18 11.40
N TYR A 160 7.17 15.29 10.65
CA TYR A 160 7.96 16.48 10.94
C TYR A 160 7.61 17.06 12.31
N THR A 161 8.59 17.57 13.04
CA THR A 161 8.35 18.38 14.26
C THR A 161 7.74 19.74 13.90
N GLU A 162 7.15 20.42 14.90
CA GLU A 162 6.60 21.78 14.69
C GLU A 162 7.67 22.77 14.22
N GLU A 163 8.90 22.65 14.74
CA GLU A 163 10.02 23.49 14.35
C GLU A 163 10.39 23.28 12.89
N GLU A 164 10.49 22.04 12.43
CA GLU A 164 10.80 21.69 11.04
C GLU A 164 9.71 22.23 10.10
N LEU A 165 8.43 22.06 10.43
CA LEU A 165 7.31 22.60 9.66
C LEU A 165 7.35 24.13 9.55
N LYS A 166 7.70 24.84 10.63
CA LYS A 166 7.90 26.30 10.62
C LYS A 166 9.04 26.70 9.69
N GLN A 167 10.14 25.94 9.66
CA GLN A 167 11.28 26.20 8.77
C GLN A 167 10.94 25.96 7.31
N ILE A 168 10.24 24.85 6.99
CA ILE A 168 9.76 24.51 5.64
C ILE A 168 8.84 25.62 5.10
N SER A 169 7.93 26.11 5.94
CA SER A 169 6.99 27.18 5.59
C SER A 169 7.68 28.51 5.32
N LYS A 170 8.76 28.83 6.03
CA LYS A 170 9.58 30.04 5.81
C LYS A 170 10.36 29.95 4.49
N LYS A 171 10.96 28.79 4.18
CA LYS A 171 11.69 28.57 2.91
C LYS A 171 10.78 28.74 1.69
N LYS A 172 9.56 28.18 1.71
CA LYS A 172 8.58 28.32 0.62
C LYS A 172 8.20 29.79 0.36
N LYS A 173 8.15 30.67 1.37
CA LYS A 173 7.86 32.09 1.22
C LYS A 173 9.02 32.89 0.62
N THR A 174 10.27 32.41 0.76
CA THR A 174 11.48 33.09 0.24
C THR A 174 11.80 32.70 -1.20
N THR A 175 11.40 31.49 -1.65
CA THR A 175 11.65 30.98 -3.01
C THR A 175 10.53 31.29 -3.99
N GLY A 176 9.42 31.86 -3.55
CA GLY A 176 8.26 32.24 -4.37
C GLY A 176 8.20 33.73 -4.72
N LYS A 177 9.35 34.40 -4.76
CA LYS A 177 9.50 35.77 -5.30
C LYS A 177 10.28 35.76 -6.61
#